data_08d519e4a320bd1633e1c993f247d48b
#
_entry.id   08d519e4a320bd1633e1c993f247d48b
#
_cell.length_a   1.000
_cell.length_b   1.000
_cell.length_c   1.000
_cell.angle_alpha   90.00
_cell.angle_beta   90.00
_cell.angle_gamma   90.00
#
_symmetry.space_group_name_H-M   'P 1'
#
loop_
_entity.id
_entity.type
_entity.pdbx_description
1 polymer ?
#
loop_
_entity_poly.entity_id
_entity_poly.type
_entity_poly.pdbx_seq_one_letter_code
_entity_poly.pdbx_strand_id
1 'polypeptide(L)'
;MGLEDKLPSGVLLSTVEGLAGYMRKSSVWPATFGLACCAIEMMALGSSPKHDISRFGMERFSASPRQADLMIVAGRVSQKMAPVLRQIYDQMTAPKWVIAMGACSSSGGMFNNYAIVQGVDHVVPVDIYLPGCPPRPEQLMDAIIKLHEQISNTTLGPNREAVIKEVEKAALNARPTIQLGSFPLEGTHA
;
A
#
# COMPACT_ATOMS: atom_id res chain seq x y z
N MET A 1 11.64 8.16 -31.79
CA MET A 1 12.12 9.55 -31.74
C MET A 1 10.99 10.37 -31.14
N GLY A 2 11.06 10.59 -29.85
CA GLY A 2 10.08 11.37 -29.10
C GLY A 2 10.35 12.86 -29.23
N LEU A 3 9.40 13.67 -28.82
CA LEU A 3 9.55 15.13 -28.70
C LEU A 3 10.73 15.52 -27.79
N GLU A 4 11.22 14.60 -27.00
CA GLU A 4 12.36 14.71 -26.07
C GLU A 4 13.68 15.04 -26.77
N ASP A 5 13.89 14.50 -27.99
CA ASP A 5 15.13 14.68 -28.74
C ASP A 5 15.26 16.09 -29.36
N LYS A 6 14.19 16.88 -29.34
CA LYS A 6 14.15 18.21 -30.00
C LYS A 6 14.09 19.41 -29.04
N LEU A 7 13.91 19.15 -27.74
CA LEU A 7 13.86 20.22 -26.75
C LEU A 7 15.21 20.32 -26.00
N PRO A 8 15.81 21.51 -25.90
CA PRO A 8 17.03 21.67 -25.13
C PRO A 8 16.74 21.33 -23.66
N SER A 9 17.38 20.26 -23.19
CA SER A 9 17.34 19.76 -21.80
C SER A 9 15.93 19.66 -21.22
N GLY A 10 15.39 18.49 -21.14
CA GLY A 10 14.24 17.97 -20.38
C GLY A 10 13.47 18.80 -19.36
N VAL A 11 13.60 20.13 -19.38
CA VAL A 11 12.99 21.06 -18.41
C VAL A 11 11.47 20.99 -18.42
N LEU A 12 10.86 20.85 -19.59
CA LEU A 12 9.39 20.74 -19.69
C LEU A 12 8.89 19.39 -19.20
N LEU A 13 9.61 18.32 -19.50
CA LEU A 13 9.25 16.96 -19.03
C LEU A 13 9.52 16.81 -17.54
N SER A 14 10.62 17.35 -17.02
CA SER A 14 10.87 17.36 -15.58
C SER A 14 9.81 18.17 -14.81
N THR A 15 9.30 19.26 -15.37
CA THR A 15 8.20 20.03 -14.75
C THR A 15 6.87 19.27 -14.80
N VAL A 16 6.57 18.52 -15.85
CA VAL A 16 5.36 17.69 -15.95
C VAL A 16 5.42 16.53 -14.97
N GLU A 17 6.55 15.84 -14.87
CA GLU A 17 6.74 14.77 -13.88
C GLU A 17 6.63 15.31 -12.44
N GLY A 18 7.26 16.44 -12.15
CA GLY A 18 7.18 17.10 -10.85
C GLY A 18 5.75 17.51 -10.50
N LEU A 19 5.01 18.06 -11.46
CA LEU A 19 3.61 18.44 -11.28
C LEU A 19 2.72 17.21 -11.03
N ALA A 20 2.88 16.18 -11.82
CA ALA A 20 2.11 14.94 -11.66
C ALA A 20 2.43 14.22 -10.33
N GLY A 21 3.70 14.21 -9.91
CA GLY A 21 4.11 13.70 -8.59
C GLY A 21 3.49 14.51 -7.47
N TYR A 22 3.48 15.84 -7.58
CA TYR A 22 2.84 16.72 -6.61
C TYR A 22 1.33 16.48 -6.53
N MET A 23 0.63 16.37 -7.65
CA MET A 23 -0.81 16.10 -7.69
C MET A 23 -1.15 14.74 -7.07
N ARG A 24 -0.37 13.71 -7.40
CA ARG A 24 -0.57 12.35 -6.85
C ARG A 24 -0.38 12.32 -5.34
N LYS A 25 0.70 12.91 -4.81
CA LYS A 25 0.94 12.91 -3.36
C LYS A 25 -0.10 13.72 -2.58
N SER A 26 -0.67 14.77 -3.20
CA SER A 26 -1.63 15.65 -2.55
C SER A 26 -3.07 15.12 -2.54
N SER A 27 -3.34 14.02 -3.21
CA SER A 27 -4.68 13.42 -3.29
C SER A 27 -4.59 11.89 -3.34
N VAL A 28 -4.18 11.31 -2.22
CA VAL A 28 -4.11 9.85 -2.03
C VAL A 28 -5.32 9.39 -1.25
N TRP A 29 -6.18 8.59 -1.85
CA TRP A 29 -7.40 8.12 -1.19
C TRP A 29 -7.18 6.74 -0.56
N PRO A 30 -7.26 6.64 0.78
CA PRO A 30 -7.01 5.39 1.47
C PRO A 30 -8.23 4.46 1.44
N ALA A 31 -7.99 3.19 1.10
CA ALA A 31 -8.84 2.07 1.44
C ALA A 31 -8.35 1.48 2.76
N THR A 32 -9.21 1.49 3.77
CA THR A 32 -8.85 1.07 5.12
C THR A 32 -9.29 -0.36 5.38
N PHE A 33 -8.31 -1.22 5.68
CA PHE A 33 -8.54 -2.59 6.15
C PHE A 33 -8.32 -2.66 7.66
N GLY A 34 -9.36 -2.38 8.42
CA GLY A 34 -9.36 -2.51 9.86
C GLY A 34 -9.65 -3.93 10.29
N LEU A 35 -8.63 -4.75 10.48
CA LEU A 35 -8.77 -6.19 10.78
C LEU A 35 -8.59 -6.54 12.25
N ALA A 36 -7.96 -5.68 13.04
CA ALA A 36 -7.72 -5.90 14.47
C ALA A 36 -7.51 -4.57 15.22
N CYS A 37 -6.84 -4.62 16.38
CA CYS A 37 -6.62 -3.46 17.27
C CYS A 37 -5.94 -2.27 16.59
N CYS A 38 -5.05 -2.47 15.62
CA CYS A 38 -4.43 -1.37 14.87
C CYS A 38 -5.44 -0.51 14.11
N ALA A 39 -6.64 -1.03 13.84
CA ALA A 39 -7.72 -0.27 13.22
C ALA A 39 -8.19 0.91 14.08
N ILE A 40 -8.12 0.78 15.40
CA ILE A 40 -8.51 1.85 16.33
C ILE A 40 -7.58 3.05 16.17
N GLU A 41 -6.27 2.80 16.14
CA GLU A 41 -5.28 3.85 15.94
C GLU A 41 -5.35 4.45 14.53
N MET A 42 -5.64 3.62 13.53
CA MET A 42 -5.89 4.09 12.16
C MET A 42 -7.11 5.01 12.08
N MET A 43 -8.21 4.67 12.76
CA MET A 43 -9.40 5.52 12.82
C MET A 43 -9.16 6.80 13.62
N ALA A 44 -8.37 6.73 14.68
CA ALA A 44 -7.99 7.90 15.46
C ALA A 44 -7.24 8.95 14.61
N LEU A 45 -6.50 8.52 13.59
CA LEU A 45 -5.83 9.42 12.65
C LEU A 45 -6.83 10.22 11.79
N GLY A 46 -7.95 9.62 11.42
CA GLY A 46 -8.98 10.29 10.61
C GLY A 46 -10.03 11.07 11.42
N SER A 47 -10.14 10.81 12.73
CA SER A 47 -11.19 11.41 13.57
C SER A 47 -10.67 12.41 14.62
N SER A 48 -9.37 12.43 14.88
CA SER A 48 -8.78 13.30 15.89
C SER A 48 -8.32 14.63 15.28
N PRO A 49 -8.76 15.78 15.80
CA PRO A 49 -8.32 17.10 15.29
C PRO A 49 -6.80 17.31 15.38
N LYS A 50 -6.14 16.62 16.30
CA LYS A 50 -4.67 16.70 16.48
C LYS A 50 -3.91 15.98 15.33
N HIS A 51 -4.48 14.90 14.82
CA HIS A 51 -3.80 14.01 13.86
C HIS A 51 -4.54 13.96 12.52
N ASP A 52 -5.19 15.02 12.15
CA ASP A 52 -6.03 15.08 10.96
C ASP A 52 -5.21 14.89 9.66
N ILE A 53 -5.55 13.85 8.92
CA ILE A 53 -4.93 13.52 7.63
C ILE A 53 -5.51 14.32 6.46
N SER A 54 -6.56 15.11 6.68
CA SER A 54 -7.12 15.99 5.65
C SER A 54 -6.09 16.99 5.12
N ARG A 55 -5.11 17.38 5.96
CA ARG A 55 -3.96 18.21 5.55
C ARG A 55 -3.11 17.58 4.44
N PHE A 56 -3.14 16.26 4.33
CA PHE A 56 -2.39 15.51 3.32
C PHE A 56 -3.25 15.11 2.12
N GLY A 57 -4.49 15.62 2.03
CA GLY A 57 -5.42 15.26 0.96
C GLY A 57 -6.01 13.86 1.09
N MET A 58 -6.02 13.29 2.29
CA MET A 58 -6.45 11.92 2.59
C MET A 58 -7.73 11.87 3.43
N GLU A 59 -8.50 12.94 3.47
CA GLU A 59 -9.72 13.05 4.28
C GLU A 59 -10.74 11.96 3.95
N ARG A 60 -10.86 11.62 2.67
CA ARG A 60 -11.87 10.69 2.22
C ARG A 60 -11.37 9.24 2.30
N PHE A 61 -11.90 8.49 3.24
CA PHE A 61 -11.78 7.02 3.21
C PHE A 61 -12.62 6.45 2.07
N SER A 62 -11.97 5.76 1.16
CA SER A 62 -12.66 5.18 0.01
C SER A 62 -13.29 3.84 0.38
N ALA A 63 -14.61 3.75 0.29
CA ALA A 63 -15.35 2.51 0.47
C ALA A 63 -15.24 1.58 -0.74
N SER A 64 -14.87 2.13 -1.91
CA SER A 64 -14.69 1.37 -3.14
C SER A 64 -13.20 1.20 -3.45
N PRO A 65 -12.70 -0.03 -3.60
CA PRO A 65 -11.31 -0.27 -3.96
C PRO A 65 -10.93 0.33 -5.32
N ARG A 66 -11.89 0.48 -6.23
CA ARG A 66 -11.67 1.06 -7.55
C ARG A 66 -11.37 2.55 -7.54
N GLN A 67 -11.66 3.23 -6.43
CA GLN A 67 -11.42 4.66 -6.23
C GLN A 67 -10.27 4.92 -5.24
N ALA A 68 -9.69 3.87 -4.70
CA ALA A 68 -8.62 3.97 -3.72
C ALA A 68 -7.25 3.82 -4.38
N ASP A 69 -6.30 4.62 -3.91
CA ASP A 69 -4.91 4.61 -4.35
C ASP A 69 -3.99 3.97 -3.32
N LEU A 70 -4.35 4.03 -2.04
CA LEU A 70 -3.59 3.51 -0.92
C LEU A 70 -4.40 2.44 -0.17
N MET A 71 -3.80 1.28 0.07
CA MET A 71 -4.35 0.27 0.96
C MET A 71 -3.62 0.31 2.30
N ILE A 72 -4.36 0.49 3.40
CA ILE A 72 -3.80 0.40 4.76
C ILE A 72 -4.32 -0.87 5.40
N VAL A 73 -3.45 -1.84 5.60
CA VAL A 73 -3.79 -3.11 6.26
C VAL A 73 -3.44 -3.01 7.73
N ALA A 74 -4.44 -2.77 8.58
CA ALA A 74 -4.28 -2.53 10.00
C ALA A 74 -4.63 -3.76 10.83
N GLY A 75 -3.60 -4.50 11.26
CA GLY A 75 -3.74 -5.64 12.16
C GLY A 75 -3.48 -7.00 11.51
N ARG A 76 -3.90 -8.05 12.21
CA ARG A 76 -3.67 -9.44 11.79
C ARG A 76 -4.57 -9.85 10.64
N VAL A 77 -4.01 -10.52 9.65
CA VAL A 77 -4.74 -11.10 8.53
C VAL A 77 -4.97 -12.58 8.80
N SER A 78 -6.22 -13.01 8.84
CA SER A 78 -6.54 -14.45 8.93
C SER A 78 -6.41 -15.12 7.57
N GLN A 79 -6.16 -16.43 7.58
CA GLN A 79 -6.07 -17.24 6.35
C GLN A 79 -7.33 -17.14 5.49
N LYS A 80 -8.51 -17.08 6.14
CA LYS A 80 -9.78 -16.92 5.44
C LYS A 80 -9.97 -15.54 4.82
N MET A 81 -9.32 -14.52 5.38
CA MET A 81 -9.40 -13.14 4.87
C MET A 81 -8.36 -12.84 3.79
N ALA A 82 -7.28 -13.60 3.74
CA ALA A 82 -6.20 -13.39 2.76
C ALA A 82 -6.68 -13.37 1.30
N PRO A 83 -7.54 -14.29 0.82
CA PRO A 83 -8.07 -14.23 -0.55
C PRO A 83 -8.89 -12.97 -0.83
N VAL A 84 -9.69 -12.53 0.15
CA VAL A 84 -10.51 -11.32 0.02
C VAL A 84 -9.61 -10.08 -0.07
N LEU A 85 -8.57 -10.02 0.76
CA LEU A 85 -7.58 -8.94 0.71
C LEU A 85 -6.92 -8.87 -0.67
N ARG A 86 -6.54 -10.01 -1.24
CA ARG A 86 -5.95 -10.09 -2.59
C ARG A 86 -6.92 -9.62 -3.67
N GLN A 87 -8.17 -10.08 -3.63
CA GLN A 87 -9.19 -9.65 -4.59
C GLN A 87 -9.41 -8.14 -4.57
N ILE A 88 -9.44 -7.54 -3.38
CA ILE A 88 -9.62 -6.10 -3.25
C ILE A 88 -8.40 -5.34 -3.75
N TYR A 89 -7.19 -5.84 -3.47
CA TYR A 89 -5.97 -5.27 -4.03
C TYR A 89 -5.96 -5.30 -5.56
N ASP A 90 -6.39 -6.39 -6.16
CA ASP A 90 -6.45 -6.53 -7.62
C ASP A 90 -7.50 -5.59 -8.26
N GLN A 91 -8.56 -5.23 -7.51
CA GLN A 91 -9.56 -4.26 -7.95
C GLN A 91 -9.10 -2.79 -7.85
N MET A 92 -8.03 -2.50 -7.12
CA MET A 92 -7.48 -1.16 -7.06
C MET A 92 -6.80 -0.78 -8.37
N THR A 93 -7.00 0.46 -8.78
CA THR A 93 -6.38 1.00 -10.00
C THR A 93 -4.90 1.32 -9.78
N ALA A 94 -4.09 1.18 -10.82
CA ALA A 94 -2.71 1.64 -10.79
C ALA A 94 -2.65 3.17 -11.02
N PRO A 95 -1.77 3.90 -10.33
CA PRO A 95 -0.78 3.48 -9.34
C PRO A 95 -1.39 3.23 -7.96
N LYS A 96 -0.96 2.19 -7.26
CA LYS A 96 -1.45 1.80 -5.95
C LYS A 96 -0.30 1.53 -4.99
N TRP A 97 -0.53 1.78 -3.71
CA TRP A 97 0.44 1.60 -2.63
C TRP A 97 -0.17 0.84 -1.48
N VAL A 98 0.67 0.15 -0.71
CA VAL A 98 0.24 -0.66 0.44
C VAL A 98 1.08 -0.32 1.68
N ILE A 99 0.41 0.00 2.77
CA ILE A 99 1.02 0.15 4.10
C ILE A 99 0.59 -1.01 4.98
N ALA A 100 1.56 -1.79 5.47
CA ALA A 100 1.33 -2.82 6.47
C ALA A 100 1.45 -2.20 7.87
N MET A 101 0.31 -1.97 8.54
CA MET A 101 0.26 -1.31 9.84
C MET A 101 0.26 -2.31 10.98
N GLY A 102 1.29 -2.24 11.80
CA GLY A 102 1.47 -3.02 13.00
C GLY A 102 2.29 -4.30 12.81
N ALA A 103 2.77 -4.86 13.92
CA ALA A 103 3.58 -6.07 13.92
C ALA A 103 2.85 -7.28 13.32
N CYS A 104 1.53 -7.36 13.50
CA CYS A 104 0.74 -8.47 12.98
C CYS A 104 0.67 -8.50 11.46
N SER A 105 0.50 -7.35 10.80
CA SER A 105 0.52 -7.26 9.35
C SER A 105 1.93 -7.37 8.77
N SER A 106 2.95 -6.95 9.52
CA SER A 106 4.34 -7.01 9.06
C SER A 106 4.96 -8.41 9.13
N SER A 107 4.66 -9.17 10.19
CA SER A 107 5.31 -10.47 10.43
C SER A 107 4.46 -11.51 11.17
N GLY A 108 3.14 -11.25 11.34
CA GLY A 108 2.27 -12.08 12.18
C GLY A 108 2.30 -11.69 13.67
N GLY A 109 3.29 -10.93 14.11
CA GLY A 109 3.45 -10.45 15.49
C GLY A 109 3.46 -11.59 16.51
N MET A 110 2.65 -11.45 17.56
CA MET A 110 2.53 -12.46 18.62
C MET A 110 1.66 -13.69 18.20
N PHE A 111 0.99 -13.64 17.05
CA PHE A 111 0.07 -14.67 16.60
C PHE A 111 0.75 -15.67 15.65
N ASN A 112 1.70 -16.42 16.15
CA ASN A 112 2.37 -17.45 15.37
C ASN A 112 1.55 -18.77 15.38
N ASN A 113 0.48 -18.80 14.59
CA ASN A 113 -0.38 -19.96 14.46
C ASN A 113 -0.84 -20.15 13.00
N TYR A 114 -1.41 -21.33 12.72
CA TYR A 114 -1.84 -21.71 11.37
C TYR A 114 -3.04 -20.90 10.84
N ALA A 115 -3.77 -20.20 11.70
CA ALA A 115 -4.95 -19.43 11.32
C ALA A 115 -4.63 -18.01 10.83
N ILE A 116 -3.42 -17.51 11.11
CA ILE A 116 -2.98 -16.15 10.81
C ILE A 116 -1.85 -16.19 9.79
N VAL A 117 -1.94 -15.29 8.80
CA VAL A 117 -0.88 -15.08 7.82
C VAL A 117 0.30 -14.38 8.49
N GLN A 118 1.49 -14.94 8.31
CA GLN A 118 2.72 -14.43 8.95
C GLN A 118 3.37 -13.30 8.12
N GLY A 119 2.59 -12.25 7.88
CA GLY A 119 2.98 -11.07 7.10
C GLY A 119 2.08 -10.87 5.88
N VAL A 120 1.59 -9.67 5.69
CA VAL A 120 0.73 -9.30 4.55
C VAL A 120 1.47 -9.40 3.22
N ASP A 121 2.78 -9.27 3.24
CA ASP A 121 3.66 -9.39 2.08
C ASP A 121 3.62 -10.77 1.39
N HIS A 122 3.07 -11.79 2.06
CA HIS A 122 2.76 -13.07 1.44
C HIS A 122 1.51 -13.03 0.54
N VAL A 123 0.69 -12.00 0.67
CA VAL A 123 -0.59 -11.86 -0.04
C VAL A 123 -0.54 -10.73 -1.06
N VAL A 124 -0.01 -9.56 -0.66
CA VAL A 124 0.09 -8.36 -1.49
C VAL A 124 1.46 -7.71 -1.31
N PRO A 125 2.02 -7.05 -2.35
CA PRO A 125 3.27 -6.31 -2.20
C PRO A 125 3.08 -5.15 -1.23
N VAL A 126 4.05 -4.94 -0.34
CA VAL A 126 4.02 -3.90 0.69
C VAL A 126 5.09 -2.86 0.39
N ASP A 127 4.69 -1.58 0.30
CA ASP A 127 5.60 -0.47 0.09
C ASP A 127 6.21 0.02 1.41
N ILE A 128 5.41 0.10 2.47
CA ILE A 128 5.86 0.59 3.78
C ILE A 128 5.38 -0.34 4.90
N TYR A 129 6.33 -0.69 5.78
CA TYR A 129 6.04 -1.40 7.02
C TYR A 129 6.05 -0.44 8.19
N LEU A 130 4.98 -0.45 8.96
CA LEU A 130 4.83 0.37 10.16
C LEU A 130 4.87 -0.50 11.41
N PRO A 131 5.98 -0.53 12.15
CA PRO A 131 6.11 -1.35 13.36
C PRO A 131 5.31 -0.75 14.52
N GLY A 132 4.87 -1.61 15.42
CA GLY A 132 4.14 -1.25 16.64
C GLY A 132 3.03 -2.26 16.96
N CYS A 133 2.55 -2.26 18.21
CA CYS A 133 1.48 -3.18 18.63
C CYS A 133 0.58 -2.54 19.68
N PRO A 134 -0.35 -1.67 19.29
CA PRO A 134 -0.50 -0.98 18.01
C PRO A 134 0.51 0.18 17.84
N PRO A 135 0.86 0.58 16.61
CA PRO A 135 1.61 1.80 16.38
C PRO A 135 0.76 3.03 16.74
N ARG A 136 1.41 4.09 17.19
CA ARG A 136 0.72 5.35 17.51
C ARG A 136 0.28 6.07 16.23
N PRO A 137 -0.76 6.93 16.30
CA PRO A 137 -1.20 7.73 15.16
C PRO A 137 -0.09 8.58 14.52
N GLU A 138 0.83 9.12 15.35
CA GLU A 138 1.97 9.91 14.87
C GLU A 138 2.91 9.08 13.99
N GLN A 139 3.08 7.80 14.30
CA GLN A 139 3.91 6.90 13.48
C GLN A 139 3.25 6.61 12.12
N LEU A 140 1.92 6.53 12.07
CA LEU A 140 1.22 6.39 10.80
C LEU A 140 1.32 7.66 9.96
N MET A 141 1.28 8.85 10.60
CA MET A 141 1.55 10.12 9.90
C MET A 141 2.98 10.15 9.31
N ASP A 142 3.98 9.70 10.05
CA ASP A 142 5.36 9.59 9.56
C ASP A 142 5.46 8.63 8.36
N ALA A 143 4.76 7.50 8.42
CA ALA A 143 4.69 6.56 7.28
C ALA A 143 4.03 7.19 6.04
N ILE A 144 2.99 8.01 6.22
CA ILE A 144 2.35 8.75 5.12
C ILE A 144 3.31 9.77 4.52
N ILE A 145 4.07 10.50 5.34
CA ILE A 145 5.07 11.45 4.85
C ILE A 145 6.14 10.74 4.02
N LYS A 146 6.64 9.60 4.51
CA LYS A 146 7.58 8.75 3.76
C LYS A 146 7.00 8.25 2.44
N LEU A 147 5.71 7.87 2.44
CA LEU A 147 5.01 7.50 1.21
C LEU A 147 4.96 8.66 0.21
N HIS A 148 4.69 9.87 0.68
CA HIS A 148 4.69 11.07 -0.16
C HIS A 148 6.06 11.34 -0.79
N GLU A 149 7.15 11.11 -0.06
CA GLU A 149 8.51 11.21 -0.60
C GLU A 149 8.76 10.16 -1.68
N GLN A 150 8.34 8.90 -1.44
CA GLN A 150 8.43 7.84 -2.44
C GLN A 150 7.62 8.15 -3.70
N ILE A 151 6.40 8.66 -3.55
CA ILE A 151 5.55 9.07 -4.68
C ILE A 151 6.21 10.18 -5.49
N SER A 152 6.81 11.17 -4.82
CA SER A 152 7.48 12.30 -5.48
C SER A 152 8.72 11.88 -6.26
N ASN A 153 9.42 10.85 -5.78
CA ASN A 153 10.66 10.34 -6.39
C ASN A 153 10.41 9.25 -7.45
N THR A 154 9.16 8.79 -7.57
CA THR A 154 8.82 7.72 -8.53
C THR A 154 8.56 8.34 -9.90
N THR A 155 9.30 7.89 -10.92
CA THR A 155 9.11 8.29 -12.30
C THR A 155 7.75 7.85 -12.84
N LEU A 156 7.19 8.66 -13.73
CA LEU A 156 5.95 8.35 -14.45
C LEU A 156 6.30 7.39 -15.60
N GLY A 157 5.75 6.20 -15.60
CA GLY A 157 5.91 5.36 -16.78
C GLY A 157 5.59 3.88 -16.58
N PRO A 158 5.52 3.12 -17.68
CA PRO A 158 5.20 1.70 -17.67
C PRO A 158 6.25 0.84 -16.93
N ASN A 159 7.45 1.35 -16.76
CA ASN A 159 8.53 0.68 -16.01
C ASN A 159 8.16 0.42 -14.55
N ARG A 160 7.27 1.23 -13.95
CA ARG A 160 6.83 1.03 -12.58
C ARG A 160 6.05 -0.27 -12.39
N GLU A 161 5.12 -0.58 -13.29
CA GLU A 161 4.35 -1.82 -13.20
C GLU A 161 5.24 -3.06 -13.35
N ALA A 162 6.24 -2.98 -14.20
CA ALA A 162 7.24 -4.04 -14.36
C ALA A 162 8.03 -4.23 -13.05
N VAL A 163 8.51 -3.14 -12.44
CA VAL A 163 9.25 -3.18 -11.17
C VAL A 163 8.37 -3.72 -10.05
N ILE A 164 7.11 -3.30 -9.95
CA ILE A 164 6.17 -3.82 -8.93
C ILE A 164 5.96 -5.32 -9.13
N LYS A 165 5.74 -5.80 -10.34
CA LYS A 165 5.59 -7.22 -10.64
C LYS A 165 6.84 -8.03 -10.32
N GLU A 166 8.04 -7.48 -10.57
CA GLU A 166 9.29 -8.13 -10.21
C GLU A 166 9.49 -8.18 -8.68
N VAL A 167 9.21 -7.09 -7.97
CA VAL A 167 9.28 -7.05 -6.50
C VAL A 167 8.26 -7.99 -5.88
N GLU A 168 7.02 -8.00 -6.40
CA GLU A 168 5.98 -8.94 -5.96
C GLU A 168 6.40 -10.39 -6.17
N LYS A 169 6.92 -10.73 -7.35
CA LYS A 169 7.43 -12.05 -7.66
C LYS A 169 8.64 -12.43 -6.78
N ALA A 170 9.53 -11.50 -6.54
CA ALA A 170 10.68 -11.70 -5.66
C ALA A 170 10.23 -11.91 -4.20
N ALA A 171 9.28 -11.12 -3.70
CA ALA A 171 8.74 -11.25 -2.35
C ALA A 171 8.01 -12.59 -2.17
N LEU A 172 7.23 -13.02 -3.15
CA LEU A 172 6.55 -14.32 -3.14
C LEU A 172 7.54 -15.50 -3.19
N ASN A 173 8.67 -15.35 -3.85
CA ASN A 173 9.69 -16.41 -3.97
C ASN A 173 10.69 -16.41 -2.80
N ALA A 174 10.90 -15.29 -2.12
CA ALA A 174 11.99 -15.14 -1.12
C ALA A 174 11.67 -15.77 0.24
N ARG A 175 10.40 -16.10 0.52
CA ARG A 175 10.02 -16.69 1.80
C ARG A 175 9.52 -18.10 1.63
N PRO A 176 10.07 -19.09 2.40
CA PRO A 176 9.46 -20.41 2.48
C PRO A 176 8.07 -20.22 3.07
N THR A 177 7.08 -20.24 2.22
CA THR A 177 5.69 -20.38 2.63
C THR A 177 5.61 -21.62 3.51
N ILE A 178 5.28 -21.45 4.78
CA ILE A 178 4.64 -22.56 5.51
C ILE A 178 3.50 -22.94 4.58
N GLN A 179 3.54 -24.19 4.08
CA GLN A 179 2.62 -24.65 3.01
C GLN A 179 1.18 -24.40 3.42
N LEU A 180 0.73 -23.22 3.17
CA LEU A 180 -0.65 -22.89 3.03
C LEU A 180 -1.08 -23.56 1.75
N GLY A 181 -1.95 -24.57 1.89
CA GLY A 181 -2.42 -25.36 0.78
C GLY A 181 -2.66 -24.45 -0.42
N SER A 182 -2.06 -24.81 -1.53
CA SER A 182 -2.00 -24.06 -2.77
C SER A 182 -3.26 -23.22 -3.03
N PHE A 183 -3.21 -21.96 -2.65
CA PHE A 183 -4.14 -20.98 -3.20
C PHE A 183 -3.73 -20.80 -4.66
N PRO A 184 -4.58 -21.15 -5.63
CA PRO A 184 -4.30 -20.83 -7.01
C PRO A 184 -4.29 -19.29 -7.11
N LEU A 185 -3.09 -18.71 -7.21
CA LEU A 185 -2.89 -17.29 -7.49
C LEU A 185 -3.19 -16.97 -8.97
N GLU A 186 -3.61 -17.96 -9.74
CA GLU A 186 -4.07 -17.77 -11.10
C GLU A 186 -5.56 -17.43 -11.06
N GLY A 187 -5.84 -16.18 -11.45
CA GLY A 187 -7.19 -15.71 -11.67
C GLY A 187 -7.88 -16.55 -12.73
N THR A 188 -8.69 -17.50 -12.31
CA THR A 188 -9.74 -18.04 -13.16
C THR A 188 -10.81 -16.96 -13.28
N HIS A 189 -10.64 -16.12 -14.28
CA HIS A 189 -11.76 -15.39 -14.85
C HIS A 189 -12.66 -16.44 -15.54
N ALA A 190 -13.72 -16.82 -14.87
CA ALA A 190 -14.90 -17.37 -15.51
C ALA A 190 -16.00 -16.33 -15.51
#